data_5be7db35941a2d3e62719c17f78660ae
#
_entry.id   5be7db35941a2d3e62719c17f78660ae
#
_cell.length_a   1.000
_cell.length_b   1.000
_cell.length_c   1.000
_cell.angle_alpha   90.00
_cell.angle_beta   90.00
_cell.angle_gamma   90.00
#
_symmetry.space_group_name_H-M   'P 1'
#
loop_
_entity.id
_entity.type
_entity.pdbx_description
1 polymer ?
#
loop_
_entity_poly.entity_id
_entity_poly.type
_entity_poly.pdbx_seq_one_letter_code
_entity_poly.pdbx_strand_id
1 'polypeptide(L)'
;MFKLLSVTSRTLCKEDFLARVGTICAAGIDGIILREKDLSEPEYQSLAINVLQICREKGTPCALHTYVTAAKSLHAEALHLPLHAFLALGEKEKRAFPTIGVSCHSLVDVVAAQEGGCSYVTLGHIFATDCKKGLPGRGLAFLSEVCRHASVPVYAIGGINRDNIARVRDAGVSGACIMSGLMTCRDPAEYLEELRHAL
;
A
#
# COMPACT_ATOMS: atom_id res chain seq x y z
N MET A 1 -4.68 15.67 -5.36
CA MET A 1 -3.20 15.58 -5.22
C MET A 1 -2.79 14.11 -5.31
N PHE A 2 -1.77 13.77 -6.10
CA PHE A 2 -1.25 12.40 -6.24
C PHE A 2 -0.54 11.98 -4.95
N LYS A 3 -0.86 10.81 -4.40
CA LYS A 3 -0.29 10.32 -3.14
C LYS A 3 0.72 9.19 -3.35
N LEU A 4 1.76 9.18 -2.52
CA LEU A 4 2.76 8.12 -2.46
C LEU A 4 2.57 7.32 -1.17
N LEU A 5 2.31 6.01 -1.30
CA LEU A 5 2.20 5.10 -0.17
C LEU A 5 3.40 4.15 -0.14
N SER A 6 3.95 3.91 1.05
CA SER A 6 4.95 2.87 1.25
C SER A 6 4.28 1.55 1.61
N VAL A 7 4.62 0.47 0.91
CA VAL A 7 4.27 -0.90 1.33
C VAL A 7 5.50 -1.55 1.91
N THR A 8 5.44 -2.04 3.13
CA THR A 8 6.62 -2.58 3.80
C THR A 8 6.97 -4.01 3.35
N SER A 9 8.23 -4.34 3.50
CA SER A 9 8.79 -5.67 3.41
C SER A 9 10.13 -5.65 4.16
N ARG A 10 10.13 -6.01 5.45
CA ARG A 10 11.32 -5.94 6.33
C ARG A 10 12.48 -6.78 5.82
N THR A 11 12.18 -7.88 5.10
CA THR A 11 13.20 -8.76 4.52
C THR A 11 14.02 -8.11 3.39
N LEU A 12 13.58 -6.97 2.86
CA LEU A 12 14.32 -6.19 1.87
C LEU A 12 15.23 -5.14 2.52
N CYS A 13 15.00 -4.77 3.79
CA CYS A 13 15.80 -3.79 4.49
C CYS A 13 17.18 -4.37 4.84
N LYS A 14 18.23 -3.58 4.61
CA LYS A 14 19.60 -3.92 5.01
C LYS A 14 19.96 -3.40 6.39
N GLU A 15 19.28 -2.37 6.84
CA GLU A 15 19.38 -1.78 8.17
C GLU A 15 18.22 -2.18 9.07
N ASP A 16 18.17 -1.61 10.28
CA ASP A 16 17.03 -1.79 11.18
C ASP A 16 15.72 -1.32 10.56
N PHE A 17 14.71 -2.20 10.57
CA PHE A 17 13.44 -1.95 9.91
C PHE A 17 12.66 -0.79 10.53
N LEU A 18 12.67 -0.64 11.85
CA LEU A 18 11.95 0.46 12.52
C LEU A 18 12.61 1.80 12.23
N ALA A 19 13.95 1.84 12.15
CA ALA A 19 14.68 3.01 11.69
C ALA A 19 14.31 3.37 10.25
N ARG A 20 14.22 2.38 9.34
CA ARG A 20 13.77 2.58 7.95
C ARG A 20 12.36 3.17 7.90
N VAL A 21 11.41 2.64 8.67
CA VAL A 21 10.06 3.20 8.77
C VAL A 21 10.09 4.65 9.24
N GLY A 22 10.88 4.93 10.27
CA GLY A 22 11.04 6.28 10.81
C GLY A 22 11.58 7.28 9.77
N THR A 23 12.58 6.90 8.97
CA THR A 23 13.13 7.75 7.91
C THR A 23 12.14 7.96 6.76
N ILE A 24 11.37 6.94 6.36
CA ILE A 24 10.32 7.05 5.35
C ILE A 24 9.22 8.01 5.83
N CYS A 25 8.77 7.90 7.08
CA CYS A 25 7.79 8.82 7.65
C CYS A 25 8.33 10.26 7.69
N ALA A 26 9.58 10.46 8.15
CA ALA A 26 10.23 11.77 8.21
C ALA A 26 10.40 12.41 6.82
N ALA A 27 10.56 11.61 5.77
CA ALA A 27 10.62 12.06 4.38
C ALA A 27 9.25 12.49 3.81
N GLY A 28 8.18 12.40 4.61
CA GLY A 28 6.85 12.90 4.26
C GLY A 28 6.09 11.99 3.31
N ILE A 29 6.19 10.67 3.46
CA ILE A 29 5.31 9.72 2.76
C ILE A 29 3.84 9.96 3.14
N ASP A 30 2.90 9.79 2.21
CA ASP A 30 1.48 10.05 2.45
C ASP A 30 0.77 8.93 3.23
N GLY A 31 1.41 7.78 3.43
CA GLY A 31 0.91 6.69 4.24
C GLY A 31 1.74 5.42 4.12
N ILE A 32 1.56 4.52 5.09
CA ILE A 32 2.23 3.22 5.13
C ILE A 32 1.19 2.10 5.13
N ILE A 33 1.47 1.03 4.39
CA ILE A 33 0.79 -0.26 4.49
C ILE A 33 1.79 -1.24 5.10
N LEU A 34 1.62 -1.60 6.37
CA LEU A 34 2.47 -2.56 7.08
C LEU A 34 2.16 -3.98 6.61
N ARG A 35 3.00 -4.52 5.73
CA ARG A 35 2.76 -5.81 5.08
C ARG A 35 3.94 -6.77 5.32
N GLU A 36 3.84 -7.59 6.36
CA GLU A 36 4.85 -8.59 6.74
C GLU A 36 4.19 -9.98 6.80
N LYS A 37 4.09 -10.66 5.66
CA LYS A 37 3.34 -11.91 5.48
C LYS A 37 4.01 -13.16 6.05
N ASP A 38 5.28 -13.06 6.34
CA ASP A 38 6.13 -14.14 6.87
C ASP A 38 6.10 -14.22 8.40
N LEU A 39 5.49 -13.24 9.06
CA LEU A 39 5.30 -13.24 10.50
C LEU A 39 4.02 -13.99 10.89
N SER A 40 4.04 -14.65 12.04
CA SER A 40 2.83 -15.07 12.74
C SER A 40 2.05 -13.84 13.24
N GLU A 41 0.74 -14.01 13.52
CA GLU A 41 -0.08 -12.89 14.02
C GLU A 41 0.45 -12.25 15.31
N PRO A 42 0.93 -13.00 16.34
CA PRO A 42 1.54 -12.39 17.53
C PRO A 42 2.82 -11.60 17.24
N GLU A 43 3.70 -12.11 16.36
CA GLU A 43 4.92 -11.41 15.95
C GLU A 43 4.57 -10.13 15.17
N TYR A 44 3.60 -10.23 14.25
CA TYR A 44 3.10 -9.08 13.50
C TYR A 44 2.51 -8.02 14.44
N GLN A 45 1.70 -8.43 15.42
CA GLN A 45 1.12 -7.51 16.40
C GLN A 45 2.20 -6.78 17.21
N SER A 46 3.23 -7.48 17.65
CA SER A 46 4.36 -6.89 18.37
C SER A 46 5.10 -5.86 17.52
N LEU A 47 5.33 -6.17 16.24
CA LEU A 47 5.93 -5.24 15.29
C LEU A 47 5.01 -4.03 15.02
N ALA A 48 3.72 -4.29 14.83
CA ALA A 48 2.73 -3.26 14.51
C ALA A 48 2.61 -2.19 15.60
N ILE A 49 2.76 -2.55 16.88
CA ILE A 49 2.77 -1.60 18.00
C ILE A 49 3.84 -0.53 17.76
N ASN A 50 5.07 -0.96 17.47
CA ASN A 50 6.21 -0.04 17.27
C ASN A 50 6.03 0.80 16.00
N VAL A 51 5.57 0.18 14.90
CA VAL A 51 5.35 0.91 13.63
C VAL A 51 4.23 1.95 13.78
N LEU A 52 3.12 1.58 14.41
CA LEU A 52 2.01 2.52 14.67
C LEU A 52 2.46 3.69 15.57
N GLN A 53 3.33 3.45 16.55
CA GLN A 53 3.89 4.51 17.38
C GLN A 53 4.73 5.47 16.53
N ILE A 54 5.67 4.97 15.72
CA ILE A 54 6.49 5.79 14.83
C ILE A 54 5.62 6.61 13.87
N CYS A 55 4.64 5.96 13.25
CA CYS A 55 3.74 6.62 12.32
C CYS A 55 2.94 7.75 13.00
N ARG A 56 2.43 7.51 14.21
CA ARG A 56 1.68 8.48 14.99
C ARG A 56 2.55 9.69 15.37
N GLU A 57 3.77 9.47 15.83
CA GLU A 57 4.74 10.52 16.17
C GLU A 57 5.10 11.40 14.98
N LYS A 58 5.05 10.85 13.74
CA LYS A 58 5.35 11.56 12.50
C LYS A 58 4.10 12.06 11.76
N GLY A 59 2.89 11.81 12.29
CA GLY A 59 1.63 12.19 11.64
C GLY A 59 1.37 11.43 10.34
N THR A 60 1.95 10.24 10.16
CA THR A 60 1.81 9.43 8.94
C THR A 60 0.71 8.40 9.12
N PRO A 61 -0.33 8.34 8.27
CA PRO A 61 -1.33 7.28 8.30
C PRO A 61 -0.71 5.90 8.10
N CYS A 62 -1.18 4.90 8.86
CA CYS A 62 -0.70 3.52 8.72
C CYS A 62 -1.86 2.54 8.67
N ALA A 63 -1.91 1.75 7.59
CA ALA A 63 -2.84 0.64 7.44
C ALA A 63 -2.16 -0.68 7.82
N LEU A 64 -2.77 -1.46 8.70
CA LEU A 64 -2.32 -2.81 9.02
C LEU A 64 -2.82 -3.79 7.96
N HIS A 65 -1.94 -4.69 7.51
CA HIS A 65 -2.27 -5.61 6.41
C HIS A 65 -2.62 -7.00 6.94
N THR A 66 -3.74 -7.57 6.46
CA THR A 66 -4.19 -8.96 6.63
C THR A 66 -4.70 -9.32 8.03
N TYR A 67 -4.00 -9.03 9.09
CA TYR A 67 -4.31 -9.50 10.46
C TYR A 67 -5.41 -8.67 11.12
N VAL A 68 -6.67 -9.06 10.87
CA VAL A 68 -7.87 -8.34 11.35
C VAL A 68 -7.94 -8.32 12.87
N THR A 69 -7.61 -9.44 13.55
CA THR A 69 -7.64 -9.53 15.01
C THR A 69 -6.61 -8.60 15.65
N ALA A 70 -5.37 -8.60 15.13
CA ALA A 70 -4.33 -7.69 15.57
C ALA A 70 -4.74 -6.23 15.33
N ALA A 71 -5.31 -5.90 14.16
CA ALA A 71 -5.75 -4.55 13.86
C ALA A 71 -6.86 -4.06 14.80
N LYS A 72 -7.82 -4.93 15.15
CA LYS A 72 -8.87 -4.62 16.15
C LYS A 72 -8.29 -4.38 17.54
N SER A 73 -7.40 -5.26 18.01
CA SER A 73 -6.80 -5.16 19.33
C SER A 73 -5.93 -3.91 19.50
N LEU A 74 -5.33 -3.44 18.43
CA LEU A 74 -4.50 -2.23 18.38
C LEU A 74 -5.30 -0.95 18.07
N HIS A 75 -6.63 -1.05 17.90
CA HIS A 75 -7.50 0.06 17.51
C HIS A 75 -6.97 0.80 16.26
N ALA A 76 -6.53 0.03 15.25
CA ALA A 76 -6.00 0.59 14.03
C ALA A 76 -7.10 1.34 13.24
N GLU A 77 -6.81 2.55 12.79
CA GLU A 77 -7.75 3.36 12.00
C GLU A 77 -7.89 2.87 10.56
N ALA A 78 -6.89 2.13 10.06
CA ALA A 78 -6.88 1.64 8.69
C ALA A 78 -6.45 0.17 8.62
N LEU A 79 -7.15 -0.57 7.76
CA LEU A 79 -6.88 -1.97 7.43
C LEU A 79 -6.67 -2.10 5.92
N HIS A 80 -5.76 -2.96 5.49
CA HIS A 80 -5.59 -3.31 4.07
C HIS A 80 -5.66 -4.82 3.89
N LEU A 81 -6.52 -5.29 2.98
CA LEU A 81 -6.80 -6.72 2.83
C LEU A 81 -6.65 -7.20 1.39
N PRO A 82 -6.29 -8.47 1.18
CA PRO A 82 -6.59 -9.15 -0.08
C PRO A 82 -8.12 -9.19 -0.29
N LEU A 83 -8.58 -9.16 -1.55
CA LEU A 83 -9.99 -9.11 -1.88
C LEU A 83 -10.81 -10.23 -1.20
N HIS A 84 -10.34 -11.48 -1.26
CA HIS A 84 -11.05 -12.61 -0.65
C HIS A 84 -11.27 -12.45 0.85
N ALA A 85 -10.28 -11.91 1.57
CA ALA A 85 -10.40 -11.66 3.00
C ALA A 85 -11.34 -10.48 3.30
N PHE A 86 -11.32 -9.45 2.46
CA PHE A 86 -12.25 -8.32 2.56
C PHE A 86 -13.71 -8.74 2.35
N LEU A 87 -13.97 -9.56 1.34
CA LEU A 87 -15.33 -10.06 1.05
C LEU A 87 -15.85 -11.04 2.12
N ALA A 88 -14.95 -11.69 2.84
CA ALA A 88 -15.31 -12.58 3.96
C ALA A 88 -15.64 -11.82 5.27
N LEU A 89 -15.31 -10.52 5.37
CA LEU A 89 -15.65 -9.72 6.54
C LEU A 89 -17.14 -9.43 6.63
N GLY A 90 -17.70 -9.65 7.81
CA GLY A 90 -19.06 -9.20 8.13
C GLY A 90 -19.16 -7.66 8.22
N GLU A 91 -20.35 -7.11 7.99
CA GLU A 91 -20.58 -5.67 8.04
C GLU A 91 -20.18 -5.01 9.37
N LYS A 92 -20.40 -5.71 10.50
CA LYS A 92 -19.97 -5.25 11.83
C LYS A 92 -18.45 -5.12 11.94
N GLU A 93 -17.72 -6.03 11.28
CA GLU A 93 -16.26 -6.01 11.28
C GLU A 93 -15.72 -4.90 10.40
N LYS A 94 -16.31 -4.69 9.23
CA LYS A 94 -15.95 -3.57 8.34
C LYS A 94 -16.11 -2.22 9.05
N ARG A 95 -17.22 -2.03 9.77
CA ARG A 95 -17.49 -0.79 10.52
C ARG A 95 -16.51 -0.51 11.66
N ALA A 96 -15.72 -1.50 12.08
CA ALA A 96 -14.68 -1.29 13.10
C ALA A 96 -13.49 -0.48 12.58
N PHE A 97 -13.36 -0.31 11.25
CA PHE A 97 -12.24 0.40 10.64
C PHE A 97 -12.74 1.59 9.82
N PRO A 98 -12.31 2.83 10.16
CA PRO A 98 -12.62 4.03 9.37
C PRO A 98 -12.17 3.94 7.91
N THR A 99 -11.07 3.22 7.66
CA THR A 99 -10.50 3.06 6.32
C THR A 99 -10.17 1.60 6.03
N ILE A 100 -10.70 1.06 4.93
CA ILE A 100 -10.33 -0.27 4.45
C ILE A 100 -9.86 -0.19 3.00
N GLY A 101 -8.58 -0.51 2.79
CA GLY A 101 -8.01 -0.69 1.46
C GLY A 101 -8.07 -2.15 1.01
N VAL A 102 -8.17 -2.38 -0.29
CA VAL A 102 -8.25 -3.72 -0.87
C VAL A 102 -7.24 -3.91 -2.00
N SER A 103 -6.51 -5.03 -1.97
CA SER A 103 -5.62 -5.42 -3.08
C SER A 103 -6.42 -6.09 -4.19
N CYS A 104 -6.38 -5.50 -5.39
CA CYS A 104 -7.07 -5.94 -6.59
C CYS A 104 -6.10 -6.26 -7.73
N HIS A 105 -6.49 -7.17 -8.60
CA HIS A 105 -5.68 -7.62 -9.73
C HIS A 105 -6.44 -7.60 -11.07
N SER A 106 -7.73 -7.30 -11.07
CA SER A 106 -8.58 -7.22 -12.26
C SER A 106 -9.65 -6.13 -12.09
N LEU A 107 -10.32 -5.75 -13.18
CA LEU A 107 -11.47 -4.86 -13.10
C LEU A 107 -12.60 -5.49 -12.27
N VAL A 108 -12.82 -6.80 -12.40
CA VAL A 108 -13.83 -7.53 -11.62
C VAL A 108 -13.53 -7.45 -10.12
N ASP A 109 -12.24 -7.56 -9.73
CA ASP A 109 -11.85 -7.39 -8.32
C ASP A 109 -12.18 -5.99 -7.80
N VAL A 110 -11.93 -4.96 -8.62
CA VAL A 110 -12.20 -3.56 -8.24
C VAL A 110 -13.70 -3.32 -8.08
N VAL A 111 -14.52 -3.83 -9.01
CA VAL A 111 -15.98 -3.75 -8.90
C VAL A 111 -16.46 -4.43 -7.61
N ALA A 112 -16.02 -5.67 -7.35
CA ALA A 112 -16.41 -6.38 -6.13
C ALA A 112 -15.95 -5.68 -4.85
N ALA A 113 -14.75 -5.08 -4.85
CA ALA A 113 -14.23 -4.33 -3.71
C ALA A 113 -15.05 -3.06 -3.42
N GLN A 114 -15.37 -2.28 -4.44
CA GLN A 114 -16.16 -1.05 -4.27
C GLN A 114 -17.62 -1.33 -3.90
N GLU A 115 -18.26 -2.37 -4.47
CA GLU A 115 -19.57 -2.83 -4.05
C GLU A 115 -19.59 -3.33 -2.60
N GLY A 116 -18.49 -3.94 -2.14
CA GLY A 116 -18.28 -4.34 -0.76
C GLY A 116 -18.00 -3.17 0.20
N GLY A 117 -17.89 -1.92 -0.28
CA GLY A 117 -17.71 -0.72 0.54
C GLY A 117 -16.27 -0.44 0.96
N CYS A 118 -15.26 -0.80 0.14
CA CYS A 118 -13.87 -0.43 0.43
C CYS A 118 -13.65 1.09 0.30
N SER A 119 -12.66 1.61 1.00
CA SER A 119 -12.29 3.03 0.97
C SER A 119 -11.36 3.36 -0.21
N TYR A 120 -10.55 2.42 -0.64
CA TYR A 120 -9.63 2.52 -1.77
C TYR A 120 -9.15 1.14 -2.23
N VAL A 121 -8.58 1.07 -3.41
CA VAL A 121 -7.96 -0.15 -3.91
C VAL A 121 -6.50 0.07 -4.27
N THR A 122 -5.66 -0.97 -4.10
CA THR A 122 -4.35 -1.06 -4.76
C THR A 122 -4.47 -1.98 -5.95
N LEU A 123 -3.99 -1.55 -7.12
CA LEU A 123 -4.10 -2.29 -8.38
C LEU A 123 -2.71 -2.65 -8.91
N GLY A 124 -2.45 -3.91 -9.11
CA GLY A 124 -1.16 -4.34 -9.61
C GLY A 124 -1.04 -5.79 -10.05
N HIS A 125 0.16 -6.12 -10.52
CA HIS A 125 1.35 -5.27 -10.69
C HIS A 125 1.36 -4.63 -12.09
N ILE A 126 1.68 -3.36 -12.15
CA ILE A 126 1.56 -2.58 -13.41
C ILE A 126 2.74 -2.84 -14.33
N PHE A 127 3.96 -2.83 -13.80
CA PHE A 127 5.19 -3.15 -14.54
C PHE A 127 5.86 -4.41 -13.99
N ALA A 128 6.76 -5.00 -14.76
CA ALA A 128 7.58 -6.11 -14.29
C ALA A 128 8.28 -5.76 -12.96
N THR A 129 8.35 -6.72 -12.05
CA THR A 129 8.93 -6.53 -10.71
C THR A 129 9.48 -7.85 -10.18
N ASP A 130 10.60 -7.80 -9.46
CA ASP A 130 11.21 -8.98 -8.84
C ASP A 130 10.29 -9.69 -7.84
N CYS A 131 9.34 -8.97 -7.26
CA CYS A 131 8.35 -9.55 -6.34
C CYS A 131 7.32 -10.45 -7.05
N LYS A 132 7.28 -10.44 -8.39
CA LYS A 132 6.40 -11.24 -9.24
C LYS A 132 7.17 -11.79 -10.44
N LYS A 133 8.35 -12.40 -10.18
CA LYS A 133 9.22 -12.96 -11.22
C LYS A 133 8.46 -13.87 -12.18
N GLY A 134 8.70 -13.66 -13.47
CA GLY A 134 8.11 -14.44 -14.56
C GLY A 134 6.66 -14.06 -14.94
N LEU A 135 6.02 -13.12 -14.25
CA LEU A 135 4.72 -12.62 -14.65
C LEU A 135 4.86 -11.26 -15.35
N PRO A 136 4.27 -11.09 -16.56
CA PRO A 136 4.27 -9.80 -17.23
C PRO A 136 3.44 -8.77 -16.46
N GLY A 137 3.88 -7.51 -16.45
CA GLY A 137 3.08 -6.41 -15.91
C GLY A 137 1.79 -6.22 -16.71
N ARG A 138 0.73 -5.77 -16.04
CA ARG A 138 -0.58 -5.56 -16.67
C ARG A 138 -0.62 -4.35 -17.60
N GLY A 139 0.30 -3.41 -17.43
CA GLY A 139 0.49 -2.23 -18.28
C GLY A 139 -0.46 -1.08 -17.99
N LEU A 140 -0.15 0.05 -18.65
CA LEU A 140 -0.86 1.32 -18.44
C LEU A 140 -2.26 1.35 -19.06
N ALA A 141 -2.47 0.64 -20.19
CA ALA A 141 -3.79 0.57 -20.83
C ALA A 141 -4.82 -0.08 -19.89
N PHE A 142 -4.43 -1.19 -19.24
CA PHE A 142 -5.25 -1.83 -18.21
C PHE A 142 -5.49 -0.90 -17.02
N LEU A 143 -4.45 -0.20 -16.55
CA LEU A 143 -4.57 0.75 -15.44
C LEU A 143 -5.60 1.86 -15.75
N SER A 144 -5.49 2.49 -16.93
CA SER A 144 -6.41 3.54 -17.36
C SER A 144 -7.84 3.03 -17.54
N GLU A 145 -8.02 1.80 -18.05
CA GLU A 145 -9.34 1.18 -18.16
C GLU A 145 -9.99 1.02 -16.79
N VAL A 146 -9.25 0.47 -15.82
CA VAL A 146 -9.77 0.29 -14.46
C VAL A 146 -10.10 1.63 -13.81
N CYS A 147 -9.24 2.66 -13.94
CA CYS A 147 -9.48 3.98 -13.37
C CYS A 147 -10.76 4.65 -13.90
N ARG A 148 -11.14 4.40 -15.16
CA ARG A 148 -12.39 4.92 -15.74
C ARG A 148 -13.66 4.29 -15.14
N HIS A 149 -13.56 3.08 -14.59
CA HIS A 149 -14.67 2.34 -14.01
C HIS A 149 -14.69 2.36 -12.48
N ALA A 150 -13.58 2.77 -11.86
CA ALA A 150 -13.49 2.82 -10.41
C ALA A 150 -14.23 4.05 -9.84
N SER A 151 -15.05 3.83 -8.82
CA SER A 151 -15.72 4.87 -8.04
C SER A 151 -14.97 5.21 -6.75
N VAL A 152 -13.91 4.47 -6.43
CA VAL A 152 -13.03 4.65 -5.28
C VAL A 152 -11.60 4.99 -5.73
N PRO A 153 -10.80 5.64 -4.89
CA PRO A 153 -9.39 5.91 -5.21
C PRO A 153 -8.62 4.65 -5.59
N VAL A 154 -7.92 4.70 -6.72
CA VAL A 154 -7.03 3.63 -7.20
C VAL A 154 -5.58 4.02 -6.96
N TYR A 155 -4.81 3.15 -6.30
CA TYR A 155 -3.37 3.29 -6.13
C TYR A 155 -2.66 2.20 -6.94
N ALA A 156 -1.83 2.60 -7.89
CA ALA A 156 -1.06 1.65 -8.69
C ALA A 156 0.10 1.05 -7.89
N ILE A 157 0.40 -0.23 -8.10
CA ILE A 157 1.54 -0.91 -7.45
C ILE A 157 2.28 -1.82 -8.42
N GLY A 158 3.59 -1.97 -8.22
CA GLY A 158 4.45 -2.93 -8.93
C GLY A 158 5.29 -2.31 -10.03
N GLY A 159 6.62 -2.29 -9.81
CA GLY A 159 7.63 -1.81 -10.75
C GLY A 159 7.60 -0.30 -11.00
N ILE A 160 6.97 0.48 -10.11
CA ILE A 160 6.87 1.93 -10.25
C ILE A 160 8.13 2.59 -9.69
N ASN A 161 8.70 3.52 -10.47
CA ASN A 161 9.89 4.29 -10.15
C ASN A 161 9.84 5.67 -10.83
N ARG A 162 10.89 6.49 -10.70
CA ARG A 162 10.97 7.84 -11.30
C ARG A 162 10.79 7.87 -12.81
N ASP A 163 11.21 6.82 -13.53
CA ASP A 163 11.19 6.80 -14.99
C ASP A 163 9.78 6.53 -15.58
N ASN A 164 8.85 6.07 -14.73
CA ASN A 164 7.51 5.68 -15.19
C ASN A 164 6.34 6.26 -14.37
N ILE A 165 6.60 6.91 -13.23
CA ILE A 165 5.56 7.41 -12.34
C ILE A 165 4.66 8.49 -12.97
N ALA A 166 5.20 9.36 -13.83
CA ALA A 166 4.40 10.34 -14.58
C ALA A 166 3.35 9.65 -15.46
N ARG A 167 3.75 8.58 -16.16
CA ARG A 167 2.83 7.78 -16.98
C ARG A 167 1.76 7.06 -16.15
N VAL A 168 2.12 6.69 -14.92
CA VAL A 168 1.17 6.11 -13.94
C VAL A 168 0.15 7.16 -13.52
N ARG A 169 0.58 8.38 -13.18
CA ARG A 169 -0.30 9.50 -12.88
C ARG A 169 -1.27 9.79 -14.04
N ASP A 170 -0.73 9.86 -15.27
CA ASP A 170 -1.51 10.18 -16.47
C ASP A 170 -2.55 9.09 -16.82
N ALA A 171 -2.40 7.88 -16.28
CA ALA A 171 -3.41 6.83 -16.35
C ALA A 171 -4.65 7.09 -15.48
N GLY A 172 -4.66 8.14 -14.64
CA GLY A 172 -5.81 8.58 -13.87
C GLY A 172 -5.91 8.04 -12.44
N VAL A 173 -4.82 7.49 -11.90
CA VAL A 173 -4.79 6.98 -10.51
C VAL A 173 -4.71 8.10 -9.48
N SER A 174 -5.16 7.81 -8.26
CA SER A 174 -5.05 8.71 -7.10
C SER A 174 -3.64 8.72 -6.47
N GLY A 175 -2.80 7.74 -6.82
CA GLY A 175 -1.44 7.65 -6.31
C GLY A 175 -0.75 6.34 -6.66
N ALA A 176 0.42 6.14 -6.07
CA ALA A 176 1.23 4.95 -6.27
C ALA A 176 1.70 4.34 -4.93
N CYS A 177 1.79 3.03 -4.90
CA CYS A 177 2.39 2.27 -3.82
C CYS A 177 3.81 1.84 -4.20
N ILE A 178 4.78 2.19 -3.37
CA ILE A 178 6.20 1.87 -3.56
C ILE A 178 6.62 0.89 -2.48
N MET A 179 7.18 -0.26 -2.85
CA MET A 179 7.68 -1.24 -1.90
C MET A 179 9.20 -1.34 -1.96
N SER A 180 9.76 -2.08 -2.91
CA SER A 180 11.20 -2.33 -2.98
C SER A 180 12.03 -1.04 -3.05
N GLY A 181 11.63 -0.05 -3.82
CA GLY A 181 12.34 1.22 -3.93
C GLY A 181 12.57 1.88 -2.58
N LEU A 182 11.51 2.01 -1.75
CA LEU A 182 11.62 2.62 -0.42
C LEU A 182 12.30 1.71 0.63
N MET A 183 12.19 0.38 0.47
CA MET A 183 12.84 -0.56 1.41
C MET A 183 14.34 -0.71 1.15
N THR A 184 14.83 -0.42 -0.08
CA THR A 184 16.21 -0.69 -0.47
C THR A 184 17.03 0.55 -0.87
N CYS A 185 16.40 1.71 -1.04
CA CYS A 185 17.12 2.95 -1.39
C CYS A 185 18.12 3.34 -0.27
N ARG A 186 19.13 4.09 -0.65
CA ARG A 186 20.11 4.64 0.29
C ARG A 186 19.46 5.67 1.21
N ASP A 187 18.71 6.60 0.63
CA ASP A 187 18.05 7.71 1.31
C ASP A 187 16.58 7.80 0.88
N PRO A 188 15.62 7.55 1.79
CA PRO A 188 14.20 7.69 1.48
C PRO A 188 13.75 9.11 1.14
N ALA A 189 14.40 10.14 1.70
CA ALA A 189 14.02 11.52 1.42
C ALA A 189 14.39 11.89 -0.02
N GLU A 190 15.63 11.61 -0.44
CA GLU A 190 16.10 11.81 -1.80
C GLU A 190 15.23 11.01 -2.79
N TYR A 191 14.96 9.74 -2.49
CA TYR A 191 14.15 8.88 -3.36
C TYR A 191 12.70 9.39 -3.53
N LEU A 192 12.07 9.87 -2.46
CA LEU A 192 10.72 10.45 -2.54
C LEU A 192 10.72 11.80 -3.28
N GLU A 193 11.76 12.60 -3.10
CA GLU A 193 11.92 13.85 -3.84
C GLU A 193 12.07 13.58 -5.35
N GLU A 194 12.90 12.61 -5.75
CA GLU A 194 13.02 12.19 -7.16
C GLU A 194 11.67 11.74 -7.73
N LEU A 195 10.89 10.97 -6.99
CA LEU A 195 9.56 10.54 -7.43
C LEU A 195 8.59 11.72 -7.59
N ARG A 196 8.64 12.69 -6.68
CA ARG A 196 7.78 13.89 -6.73
C ARG A 196 8.17 14.83 -7.86
N HIS A 197 9.47 14.99 -8.12
CA HIS A 197 9.95 15.79 -9.25
C HIS A 197 9.59 15.17 -10.61
N ALA A 198 9.43 13.85 -10.68
CA ALA A 198 9.02 13.15 -11.89
C ALA A 198 7.49 13.17 -12.15
N LEU A 199 6.70 13.69 -11.20
CA LEU A 199 5.24 13.85 -11.32
C LEU A 199 4.91 15.21 -11.97
#